data_c99eb825862ab2dff09b58c2eb499e16
#
_entry.id   c99eb825862ab2dff09b58c2eb499e16
#
_cell.length_a   1.000
_cell.length_b   1.000
_cell.length_c   1.000
_cell.angle_alpha   90.00
_cell.angle_beta   90.00
_cell.angle_gamma   90.00
#
_symmetry.space_group_name_H-M   'P 1'
#
loop_
_entity.id
_entity.type
_entity.pdbx_description
1 polymer ?
#
loop_
_entity_poly.entity_id
_entity_poly.type
_entity_poly.pdbx_seq_one_letter_code
_entity_poly.pdbx_strand_id
1 'polypeptide(L)'
;MSYTVRFTETAKNDLREIAFYIADQSKEPEIAKAFVLELRGTCNRLTELPNQGALPKDRILRSMGYRYLSHKGYLLFYQVNEHEKTVDIMAIFQEKQDYFRVMRRLI
;
A
#
# COMPACT_ATOMS: atom_id res chain seq x y z
N MET A 1 13.01 1.96 -18.24
CA MET A 1 11.87 1.04 -18.44
C MET A 1 10.91 1.19 -17.28
N SER A 2 9.63 1.25 -17.57
CA SER A 2 8.63 1.41 -16.53
C SER A 2 8.09 0.05 -16.06
N TYR A 3 7.66 0.03 -14.82
CA TYR A 3 7.01 -1.13 -14.20
C TYR A 3 5.51 -0.92 -14.23
N THR A 4 4.75 -2.01 -14.18
CA THR A 4 3.29 -1.95 -14.07
C THR A 4 2.90 -2.12 -12.62
N VAL A 5 2.18 -1.14 -12.06
CA VAL A 5 1.69 -1.22 -10.69
C VAL A 5 0.33 -1.90 -10.68
N ARG A 6 0.19 -2.94 -9.85
CA ARG A 6 -1.05 -3.71 -9.73
C ARG A 6 -1.47 -3.74 -8.26
N PHE A 7 -2.77 -3.66 -8.04
CA PHE A 7 -3.33 -3.78 -6.68
C PHE A 7 -3.91 -5.18 -6.53
N THR A 8 -3.45 -5.91 -5.52
CA THR A 8 -4.02 -7.22 -5.19
C THR A 8 -5.45 -7.05 -4.70
N GLU A 9 -6.22 -8.14 -4.65
CA GLU A 9 -7.58 -8.07 -4.11
C GLU A 9 -7.58 -7.61 -2.65
N THR A 10 -6.59 -8.05 -1.87
CA THR A 10 -6.42 -7.59 -0.49
C THR A 10 -6.23 -6.08 -0.43
N ALA A 11 -5.34 -5.55 -1.26
CA ALA A 11 -5.09 -4.10 -1.30
C ALA A 11 -6.31 -3.32 -1.76
N LYS A 12 -7.05 -3.85 -2.72
CA LYS A 12 -8.30 -3.21 -3.17
C LYS A 12 -9.33 -3.17 -2.05
N ASN A 13 -9.45 -4.26 -1.29
CA ASN A 13 -10.35 -4.29 -0.14
C ASN A 13 -9.92 -3.30 0.93
N ASP A 14 -8.60 -3.18 1.15
CA ASP A 14 -8.08 -2.20 2.09
C ASP A 14 -8.46 -0.77 1.68
N LEU A 15 -8.35 -0.46 0.38
CA LEU A 15 -8.77 0.85 -0.12
C LEU A 15 -10.25 1.12 0.11
N ARG A 16 -11.09 0.10 -0.10
CA ARG A 16 -12.52 0.23 0.15
C ARG A 16 -12.82 0.50 1.61
N GLU A 17 -12.18 -0.22 2.52
CA GLU A 17 -12.35 -0.02 3.96
C GLU A 17 -11.89 1.37 4.39
N ILE A 18 -10.77 1.83 3.86
CA ILE A 18 -10.27 3.17 4.13
C ILE A 18 -11.27 4.22 3.65
N ALA A 19 -11.83 4.02 2.46
CA ALA A 19 -12.82 4.94 1.90
C ALA A 19 -14.07 5.00 2.78
N PHE A 20 -14.58 3.85 3.23
CA PHE A 20 -15.74 3.82 4.13
C PHE A 20 -15.45 4.51 5.44
N TYR A 21 -14.28 4.25 6.02
CA TYR A 21 -13.90 4.88 7.27
C TYR A 21 -13.86 6.41 7.14
N ILE A 22 -13.22 6.92 6.11
CA ILE A 22 -13.09 8.36 5.91
C ILE A 22 -14.45 8.99 5.59
N ALA A 23 -15.27 8.32 4.79
CA ALA A 23 -16.61 8.82 4.48
C ALA A 23 -17.47 8.89 5.74
N ASP A 24 -17.36 7.90 6.61
CA ASP A 24 -18.10 7.88 7.86
C ASP A 24 -17.64 8.99 8.82
N GLN A 25 -16.33 9.19 8.92
CA GLN A 25 -15.77 10.20 9.81
C GLN A 25 -16.04 11.62 9.33
N SER A 26 -15.89 11.87 8.04
CA SER A 26 -16.04 13.21 7.46
C SER A 26 -17.47 13.54 7.11
N LYS A 27 -18.32 12.53 6.95
CA LYS A 27 -19.68 12.66 6.43
C LYS A 27 -19.70 13.21 5.00
N GLU A 28 -18.57 13.17 4.31
CA GLU A 28 -18.43 13.66 2.94
C GLU A 28 -17.74 12.63 2.05
N PRO A 29 -18.52 11.90 1.23
CA PRO A 29 -17.94 10.86 0.35
C PRO A 29 -16.86 11.38 -0.60
N GLU A 30 -16.94 12.65 -1.01
CA GLU A 30 -15.94 13.21 -1.91
C GLU A 30 -14.55 13.31 -1.27
N ILE A 31 -14.49 13.52 0.04
CA ILE A 31 -13.21 13.54 0.76
C ILE A 31 -12.59 12.15 0.74
N ALA A 32 -13.42 11.12 0.97
CA ALA A 32 -12.93 9.74 0.92
C ALA A 32 -12.41 9.37 -0.46
N LYS A 33 -13.16 9.76 -1.49
CA LYS A 33 -12.77 9.50 -2.87
C LYS A 33 -11.43 10.17 -3.21
N ALA A 34 -11.28 11.43 -2.81
CA ALA A 34 -10.05 12.17 -3.07
C ALA A 34 -8.86 11.51 -2.37
N PHE A 35 -9.06 11.02 -1.14
CA PHE A 35 -7.98 10.37 -0.40
C PHE A 35 -7.54 9.07 -1.05
N VAL A 36 -8.49 8.26 -1.51
CA VAL A 36 -8.16 7.01 -2.22
C VAL A 36 -7.36 7.31 -3.49
N LEU A 37 -7.74 8.37 -4.21
CA LEU A 37 -6.98 8.78 -5.40
C LEU A 37 -5.56 9.23 -5.05
N GLU A 38 -5.37 9.89 -3.89
CA GLU A 38 -4.03 10.24 -3.42
C GLU A 38 -3.19 8.98 -3.16
N LEU A 39 -3.78 7.99 -2.49
CA LEU A 39 -3.05 6.74 -2.20
C LEU A 39 -2.64 6.04 -3.50
N ARG A 40 -3.54 5.98 -4.48
CA ARG A 40 -3.22 5.39 -5.78
C ARG A 40 -2.12 6.17 -6.49
N GLY A 41 -2.18 7.50 -6.41
CA GLY A 41 -1.16 8.35 -7.01
C GLY A 41 0.21 8.14 -6.39
N THR A 42 0.25 7.93 -5.07
CA THR A 42 1.49 7.62 -4.36
C THR A 42 2.09 6.31 -4.88
N CYS A 43 1.25 5.30 -5.08
CA CYS A 43 1.70 4.00 -5.61
C CYS A 43 2.17 4.12 -7.06
N ASN A 44 1.54 4.97 -7.86
CA ASN A 44 1.91 5.11 -9.27
C ASN A 44 3.32 5.62 -9.50
N ARG A 45 3.91 6.27 -8.49
CA ARG A 45 5.32 6.69 -8.59
C ARG A 45 6.26 5.50 -8.70
N LEU A 46 5.81 4.32 -8.28
CA LEU A 46 6.61 3.10 -8.36
C LEU A 46 6.78 2.59 -9.79
N THR A 47 6.03 3.12 -10.76
CA THR A 47 6.20 2.73 -12.16
C THR A 47 7.61 3.09 -12.65
N GLU A 48 8.16 4.20 -12.18
CA GLU A 48 9.49 4.64 -12.58
C GLU A 48 10.56 4.35 -11.55
N LEU A 49 10.18 4.33 -10.27
CA LEU A 49 11.10 4.14 -9.15
C LEU A 49 10.61 3.01 -8.23
N PRO A 50 10.65 1.76 -8.70
CA PRO A 50 10.07 0.65 -7.94
C PRO A 50 10.76 0.39 -6.59
N ASN A 51 12.03 0.76 -6.45
CA ASN A 51 12.78 0.54 -5.22
C ASN A 51 12.80 1.78 -4.31
N GLN A 52 11.92 2.73 -4.56
CA GLN A 52 11.86 3.97 -3.80
C GLN A 52 11.44 3.77 -2.34
N GLY A 53 10.63 2.76 -2.07
CA GLY A 53 10.08 2.53 -0.74
C GLY A 53 11.12 2.11 0.27
N ALA A 54 10.79 2.30 1.55
CA ALA A 54 11.64 1.93 2.66
C ALA A 54 11.64 0.41 2.87
N LEU A 55 12.74 -0.09 3.41
CA LEU A 55 12.81 -1.49 3.81
C LEU A 55 12.15 -1.67 5.17
N PRO A 56 11.32 -2.71 5.36
CA PRO A 56 10.74 -3.00 6.66
C PRO A 56 11.83 -3.32 7.69
N LYS A 57 11.58 -2.99 8.95
CA LYS A 57 12.50 -3.34 10.02
C LYS A 57 12.45 -4.84 10.32
N ASP A 58 11.31 -5.45 10.07
CA ASP A 58 11.13 -6.87 10.29
C ASP A 58 11.93 -7.69 9.30
N ARG A 59 12.73 -8.64 9.81
CA ARG A 59 13.61 -9.45 8.98
C ARG A 59 12.85 -10.37 8.03
N ILE A 60 11.72 -10.91 8.47
CA ILE A 60 10.93 -11.83 7.65
C ILE A 60 10.36 -11.07 6.45
N LEU A 61 9.73 -9.94 6.70
CA LEU A 61 9.17 -9.13 5.61
C LEU A 61 10.26 -8.68 4.65
N ARG A 62 11.41 -8.28 5.19
CA ARG A 62 12.54 -7.86 4.35
C ARG A 62 13.02 -9.01 3.47
N SER A 63 13.14 -10.22 4.05
CA SER A 63 13.58 -11.39 3.29
C SER A 63 12.58 -11.81 2.22
N MET A 64 11.30 -11.46 2.38
CA MET A 64 10.27 -11.73 1.40
C MET A 64 10.22 -10.68 0.29
N GLY A 65 11.10 -9.68 0.35
CA GLY A 65 11.18 -8.66 -0.68
C GLY A 65 10.22 -7.50 -0.51
N TYR A 66 9.61 -7.35 0.66
CA TYR A 66 8.70 -6.24 0.90
C TYR A 66 9.42 -4.92 1.03
N ARG A 67 8.77 -3.88 0.53
CA ARG A 67 9.09 -2.47 0.78
C ARG A 67 7.78 -1.77 1.10
N TYR A 68 7.86 -0.56 1.62
CA TYR A 68 6.65 0.21 1.87
C TYR A 68 6.83 1.69 1.59
N LEU A 69 5.74 2.33 1.20
CA LEU A 69 5.61 3.77 1.12
C LEU A 69 4.73 4.22 2.28
N SER A 70 4.85 5.47 2.69
CA SER A 70 3.94 6.04 3.67
C SER A 70 3.25 7.26 3.09
N HIS A 71 2.00 7.45 3.48
CA HIS A 71 1.22 8.60 3.04
C HIS A 71 0.16 8.91 4.08
N LYS A 72 0.30 10.07 4.74
CA LYS A 72 -0.68 10.59 5.70
C LYS A 72 -1.13 9.55 6.73
N GLY A 73 -0.18 8.85 7.32
CA GLY A 73 -0.44 7.88 8.37
C GLY A 73 -0.82 6.49 7.89
N TYR A 74 -0.74 6.22 6.61
CA TYR A 74 -0.95 4.88 6.06
C TYR A 74 0.35 4.34 5.50
N LEU A 75 0.53 3.02 5.64
CA LEU A 75 1.67 2.29 5.07
C LEU A 75 1.16 1.44 3.92
N LEU A 76 1.84 1.54 2.78
CA LEU A 76 1.48 0.81 1.56
C LEU A 76 2.59 -0.18 1.27
N PHE A 77 2.37 -1.45 1.62
CA PHE A 77 3.35 -2.51 1.44
C PHE A 77 3.26 -3.09 0.04
N TYR A 78 4.42 -3.29 -0.59
CA TYR A 78 4.47 -3.80 -1.95
C TYR A 78 5.68 -4.71 -2.15
N GLN A 79 5.62 -5.49 -3.21
CA GLN A 79 6.72 -6.33 -3.68
C GLN A 79 6.97 -6.03 -5.15
N VAL A 80 8.25 -6.08 -5.53
CA VAL A 80 8.65 -5.85 -6.92
C VAL A 80 8.99 -7.19 -7.57
N ASN A 81 8.39 -7.46 -8.72
CA ASN A 81 8.74 -8.61 -9.53
C ASN A 81 9.61 -8.14 -10.69
N GLU A 82 10.92 -8.32 -10.55
CA GLU A 82 11.87 -7.86 -11.55
C GLU A 82 11.73 -8.61 -12.87
N HIS A 83 11.34 -9.87 -12.80
CA HIS A 83 11.20 -10.70 -13.98
C HIS A 83 10.03 -10.21 -14.85
N GLU A 84 8.89 -9.95 -14.24
CA GLU A 84 7.70 -9.51 -14.96
C GLU A 84 7.59 -7.99 -15.07
N LYS A 85 8.48 -7.26 -14.42
CA LYS A 85 8.44 -5.80 -14.36
C LYS A 85 7.12 -5.28 -13.81
N THR A 86 6.67 -5.87 -12.70
CA THR A 86 5.47 -5.46 -12.01
C THR A 86 5.76 -5.08 -10.56
N VAL A 87 4.92 -4.20 -10.03
CA VAL A 87 4.92 -3.83 -8.62
C VAL A 87 3.55 -4.20 -8.09
N ASP A 88 3.50 -5.13 -7.15
CA ASP A 88 2.25 -5.61 -6.57
C ASP A 88 2.03 -4.94 -5.22
N ILE A 89 0.97 -4.14 -5.12
CA ILE A 89 0.58 -3.52 -3.86
C ILE A 89 -0.16 -4.59 -3.07
N MET A 90 0.45 -5.02 -1.96
CA MET A 90 -0.01 -6.19 -1.23
C MET A 90 -1.01 -5.87 -0.13
N ALA A 91 -0.83 -4.73 0.55
CA ALA A 91 -1.71 -4.35 1.65
C ALA A 91 -1.50 -2.89 2.01
N ILE A 92 -2.53 -2.27 2.58
CA ILE A 92 -2.48 -0.88 3.01
C ILE A 92 -3.03 -0.83 4.44
N PHE A 93 -2.24 -0.29 5.37
CA PHE A 93 -2.55 -0.27 6.80
C PHE A 93 -2.40 1.12 7.38
N GLN A 94 -3.12 1.38 8.45
CA GLN A 94 -2.82 2.53 9.28
C GLN A 94 -1.51 2.27 10.03
N GLU A 95 -0.68 3.29 10.13
CA GLU A 95 0.62 3.20 10.78
C GLU A 95 0.54 2.77 12.24
N LYS A 96 -0.57 3.11 12.90
CA LYS A 96 -0.78 2.77 14.31
C LYS A 96 -1.44 1.41 14.53
N GLN A 97 -1.70 0.68 13.46
CA GLN A 97 -2.36 -0.62 13.55
C GLN A 97 -1.44 -1.64 14.20
N ASP A 98 -2.06 -2.66 14.84
CA ASP A 98 -1.33 -3.73 15.51
C ASP A 98 -0.38 -4.42 14.52
N TYR A 99 0.90 -4.34 14.82
CA TYR A 99 1.96 -4.87 13.97
C TYR A 99 1.83 -6.37 13.72
N PHE A 100 1.42 -7.14 14.73
CA PHE A 100 1.27 -8.58 14.58
C PHE A 100 0.15 -8.94 13.60
N ARG A 101 -0.91 -8.16 13.58
CA ARG A 101 -1.99 -8.36 12.60
C ARG A 101 -1.50 -8.08 11.19
N VAL A 102 -0.70 -7.03 11.04
CA VAL A 102 -0.11 -6.67 9.75
C VAL A 102 0.76 -7.82 9.25
N MET A 103 1.64 -8.33 10.12
CA MET A 103 2.55 -9.41 9.75
C MET A 103 1.83 -10.67 9.30
N ARG A 104 0.77 -11.05 10.01
CA ARG A 104 0.01 -12.25 9.64
C ARG A 104 -0.57 -12.17 8.24
N ARG A 105 -0.94 -10.97 7.80
CA ARG A 105 -1.52 -10.79 6.48
C ARG A 105 -0.47 -10.82 5.37
N LEU A 106 0.74 -10.41 5.68
CA LEU A 106 1.83 -10.31 4.70
C LEU A 106 2.66 -11.58 4.60
N ILE A 107 2.64 -12.41 5.64
CA ILE A 107 3.34 -13.68 5.67
C ILE A 107 2.40 -14.81 5.30
#